data_969138b561a68ad5c5b8fa72dafaefd6
#
_entry.id   969138b561a68ad5c5b8fa72dafaefd6
#
_cell.length_a   1.000
_cell.length_b   1.000
_cell.length_c   1.000
_cell.angle_alpha   90.00
_cell.angle_beta   90.00
_cell.angle_gamma   90.00
#
_symmetry.space_group_name_H-M   'P 1'
#
loop_
_entity.id
_entity.type
_entity.pdbx_description
1 polymer ?
#
loop_
_entity_poly.entity_id
_entity_poly.type
_entity_poly.pdbx_seq_one_letter_code
_entity_poly.pdbx_strand_id
1 'polypeptide(L)'
;MELEKLFEKIYTPVAPLTGKCYASDEPLDYAKRESGTPIDVDGDTTWTDRRFGCGWFHLTGSIPDDCRGRHVVLLIDLGGEACAYTPDGVPLKGFTNVKSEFTIALGKPAKQVLWDVSPFEKDGNIDIWLDAGANDLFGNFIDGGRTQKMCIAVCNDEMRKLYYDAEVMTLADDIFKAAFEALPDGDMKGLSELTERFFSMTDGDGKTVIAEGHAHIDLAWLWPVRETRRKALRTFSTLLYNAALYPEYVFGASQPQLLEWLKTDSPEIFEGIKKLHREGRFETQGMFWVECDANLPSGESLVRQAIYGDRFWKSEFGCSSDICWLPDSFGFNAQLPQIIRKTGGRYFLTTKLSWNDVNAFPYSSFIWRGIDGSEVVSHIPPEGNYNSAASPASLKAVVSNKSNVQTPYSMMLFGIGDGDDGSGTLIHHIKSYLILRGEY
;
A
#
# COMPACT_ATOMS: atom_id res chain seq x y z
N MET A 1 -9.67 4.16 29.28
CA MET A 1 -8.97 3.15 28.43
C MET A 1 -8.11 3.88 27.39
N GLU A 2 -7.07 3.26 26.86
CA GLU A 2 -6.16 3.86 25.87
C GLU A 2 -5.96 2.88 24.71
N LEU A 3 -5.95 3.38 23.48
CA LEU A 3 -5.75 2.55 22.27
C LEU A 3 -4.43 1.79 22.28
N GLU A 4 -3.34 2.41 22.74
CA GLU A 4 -2.03 1.76 22.78
C GLU A 4 -2.02 0.49 23.64
N LYS A 5 -2.66 0.54 24.79
CA LYS A 5 -2.81 -0.63 25.68
C LYS A 5 -3.66 -1.76 25.08
N LEU A 6 -4.59 -1.43 24.17
CA LEU A 6 -5.33 -2.45 23.42
C LEU A 6 -4.42 -3.07 22.34
N PHE A 7 -3.67 -2.24 21.64
CA PHE A 7 -2.76 -2.68 20.59
C PHE A 7 -1.72 -3.68 21.12
N GLU A 8 -1.12 -3.43 22.29
CA GLU A 8 -0.16 -4.30 22.94
C GLU A 8 -0.68 -5.72 23.21
N LYS A 9 -2.02 -5.90 23.26
CA LYS A 9 -2.67 -7.20 23.50
C LYS A 9 -2.99 -7.99 22.24
N ILE A 10 -2.75 -7.40 21.05
CA ILE A 10 -3.07 -8.05 19.77
C ILE A 10 -2.08 -9.15 19.46
N TYR A 11 -0.78 -8.86 19.63
CA TYR A 11 0.29 -9.78 19.25
C TYR A 11 1.11 -10.18 20.48
N THR A 12 1.12 -11.45 20.79
CA THR A 12 1.96 -12.01 21.87
C THR A 12 3.14 -12.75 21.26
N PRO A 13 4.37 -12.21 21.31
CA PRO A 13 5.56 -12.95 20.91
C PRO A 13 5.70 -14.23 21.73
N VAL A 14 5.96 -15.36 21.07
CA VAL A 14 6.02 -16.68 21.71
C VAL A 14 7.35 -17.40 21.46
N ALA A 15 8.03 -17.11 20.35
CA ALA A 15 9.35 -17.66 20.06
C ALA A 15 10.14 -16.73 19.14
N PRO A 16 11.48 -16.68 19.22
CA PRO A 16 12.31 -15.95 18.27
C PRO A 16 12.36 -16.66 16.92
N LEU A 17 12.63 -15.89 15.87
CA LEU A 17 13.19 -16.36 14.61
C LEU A 17 14.68 -16.03 14.62
N THR A 18 15.51 -16.99 14.22
CA THR A 18 16.96 -16.83 14.08
C THR A 18 17.43 -17.46 12.77
N GLY A 19 18.62 -17.14 12.32
CA GLY A 19 19.13 -17.75 11.09
C GLY A 19 20.35 -17.04 10.52
N LYS A 20 20.38 -16.89 9.20
CA LYS A 20 21.49 -16.25 8.48
C LYS A 20 20.97 -15.18 7.53
N CYS A 21 21.75 -14.09 7.42
CA CYS A 21 21.69 -13.15 6.32
C CYS A 21 22.87 -13.42 5.39
N TYR A 22 22.62 -13.53 4.11
CA TYR A 22 23.64 -13.58 3.04
C TYR A 22 23.75 -12.19 2.42
N ALA A 23 24.61 -11.35 3.00
CA ALA A 23 24.75 -9.96 2.62
C ALA A 23 25.48 -9.79 1.28
N SER A 24 25.05 -8.81 0.48
CA SER A 24 25.62 -8.47 -0.82
C SER A 24 25.49 -6.97 -1.11
N ASP A 25 26.36 -6.44 -2.01
CA ASP A 25 26.29 -5.05 -2.44
C ASP A 25 25.16 -4.79 -3.45
N GLU A 26 24.79 -5.82 -4.21
CA GLU A 26 23.75 -5.77 -5.25
C GLU A 26 22.69 -6.84 -5.00
N PRO A 27 21.44 -6.60 -5.44
CA PRO A 27 20.39 -7.61 -5.35
C PRO A 27 20.78 -8.91 -6.06
N LEU A 28 20.51 -10.03 -5.44
CA LEU A 28 20.73 -11.37 -6.00
C LEU A 28 19.39 -12.05 -6.28
N ASP A 29 19.32 -12.78 -7.39
CA ASP A 29 18.17 -13.62 -7.70
C ASP A 29 17.98 -14.71 -6.64
N TYR A 30 16.75 -15.20 -6.46
CA TYR A 30 16.42 -16.28 -5.51
C TYR A 30 17.34 -17.52 -5.66
N ALA A 31 17.68 -17.90 -6.90
CA ALA A 31 18.58 -19.02 -7.18
C ALA A 31 20.01 -18.82 -6.64
N LYS A 32 20.41 -17.57 -6.40
CA LYS A 32 21.75 -17.18 -5.90
C LYS A 32 21.68 -16.63 -4.46
N ARG A 33 20.59 -16.80 -3.75
CA ARG A 33 20.36 -16.20 -2.43
C ARG A 33 21.42 -16.51 -1.39
N GLU A 34 22.10 -17.64 -1.50
CA GLU A 34 23.15 -18.06 -0.57
C GLU A 34 24.57 -17.64 -1.02
N SER A 35 24.70 -16.91 -2.16
CA SER A 35 26.02 -16.52 -2.70
C SER A 35 26.61 -15.29 -2.00
N GLY A 36 25.84 -14.60 -1.14
CA GLY A 36 26.32 -13.46 -0.35
C GLY A 36 27.23 -13.89 0.82
N THR A 37 27.74 -12.90 1.55
CA THR A 37 28.53 -13.15 2.77
C THR A 37 27.60 -13.57 3.92
N PRO A 38 27.74 -14.76 4.49
CA PRO A 38 26.87 -15.23 5.57
C PRO A 38 27.16 -14.52 6.90
N ILE A 39 26.10 -14.06 7.54
CA ILE A 39 26.10 -13.41 8.86
C ILE A 39 25.02 -14.09 9.69
N ASP A 40 25.36 -14.59 10.87
CA ASP A 40 24.35 -15.12 11.79
C ASP A 40 23.50 -13.96 12.33
N VAL A 41 22.18 -14.12 12.30
CA VAL A 41 21.25 -13.05 12.68
C VAL A 41 20.25 -13.49 13.75
N ASP A 42 19.98 -12.56 14.64
CA ASP A 42 18.95 -12.60 15.67
C ASP A 42 18.15 -11.29 15.68
N GLY A 43 17.39 -11.00 16.73
CA GLY A 43 16.54 -9.80 16.84
C GLY A 43 17.29 -8.47 16.96
N ASP A 44 18.64 -8.46 16.97
CA ASP A 44 19.46 -7.27 17.20
C ASP A 44 20.83 -7.36 16.52
N THR A 45 20.84 -7.70 15.23
CA THR A 45 22.07 -7.87 14.45
C THR A 45 22.18 -6.84 13.35
N THR A 46 23.33 -6.15 13.26
CA THR A 46 23.67 -5.30 12.09
C THR A 46 24.20 -6.22 10.97
N TRP A 47 23.48 -6.26 9.84
CA TRP A 47 23.82 -7.12 8.70
C TRP A 47 24.44 -6.36 7.52
N THR A 48 24.35 -5.02 7.53
CA THR A 48 25.05 -4.15 6.58
C THR A 48 25.24 -2.76 7.18
N ASP A 49 26.28 -2.06 6.76
CA ASP A 49 26.57 -0.66 7.09
C ASP A 49 26.31 0.28 5.90
N ARG A 50 25.69 -0.23 4.83
CA ARG A 50 25.50 0.50 3.58
C ARG A 50 24.03 0.78 3.29
N ARG A 51 23.73 2.03 2.96
CA ARG A 51 22.44 2.38 2.36
C ARG A 51 22.25 1.59 1.06
N PHE A 52 21.10 0.98 0.88
CA PHE A 52 20.77 0.06 -0.22
C PHE A 52 21.65 -1.21 -0.25
N GLY A 53 22.33 -1.56 0.84
CA GLY A 53 22.90 -2.89 1.02
C GLY A 53 21.81 -3.94 0.89
N CYS A 54 22.13 -5.09 0.31
CA CYS A 54 21.18 -6.16 0.04
C CYS A 54 21.49 -7.38 0.90
N GLY A 55 20.49 -8.19 1.19
CA GLY A 55 20.70 -9.43 1.93
C GLY A 55 19.54 -10.40 1.76
N TRP A 56 19.87 -11.67 1.59
CA TRP A 56 18.89 -12.74 1.66
C TRP A 56 18.91 -13.32 3.07
N PHE A 57 17.77 -13.25 3.76
CA PHE A 57 17.59 -13.81 5.08
C PHE A 57 16.96 -15.20 4.98
N HIS A 58 17.58 -16.18 5.61
CA HIS A 58 17.02 -17.49 5.88
C HIS A 58 16.73 -17.58 7.37
N LEU A 59 15.45 -17.48 7.73
CA LEU A 59 15.03 -17.47 9.13
C LEU A 59 14.27 -18.75 9.47
N THR A 60 14.55 -19.30 10.64
CA THR A 60 13.91 -20.50 11.17
C THR A 60 13.45 -20.28 12.60
N GLY A 61 12.45 -21.04 13.02
CA GLY A 61 11.95 -21.05 14.40
C GLY A 61 10.96 -22.18 14.62
N SER A 62 10.62 -22.45 15.87
CA SER A 62 9.63 -23.48 16.22
C SER A 62 8.45 -22.86 16.95
N ILE A 63 7.25 -23.22 16.54
CA ILE A 63 6.00 -22.84 17.19
C ILE A 63 5.88 -23.67 18.48
N PRO A 64 5.79 -23.02 19.67
CA PRO A 64 5.59 -23.75 20.92
C PRO A 64 4.34 -24.65 20.89
N ASP A 65 4.41 -25.81 21.53
CA ASP A 65 3.33 -26.82 21.49
C ASP A 65 2.00 -26.28 22.02
N ASP A 66 2.02 -25.38 23.01
CA ASP A 66 0.84 -24.71 23.59
C ASP A 66 0.25 -23.61 22.67
N CYS A 67 0.95 -23.27 21.60
CA CYS A 67 0.49 -22.31 20.59
C CYS A 67 -0.03 -23.01 19.31
N ARG A 68 0.08 -24.32 19.19
CA ARG A 68 -0.43 -25.08 18.04
C ARG A 68 -1.95 -24.95 17.93
N GLY A 69 -2.42 -24.69 16.72
CA GLY A 69 -3.85 -24.49 16.43
C GLY A 69 -4.39 -23.10 16.79
N ARG A 70 -3.55 -22.22 17.33
CA ARG A 70 -3.87 -20.79 17.47
C ARG A 70 -3.51 -20.04 16.19
N HIS A 71 -3.99 -18.80 16.03
CA HIS A 71 -3.61 -17.96 14.91
C HIS A 71 -2.17 -17.46 15.10
N VAL A 72 -1.22 -18.16 14.49
CA VAL A 72 0.21 -17.81 14.50
C VAL A 72 0.52 -16.87 13.35
N VAL A 73 1.31 -15.84 13.65
CA VAL A 73 1.79 -14.84 12.69
C VAL A 73 3.31 -14.66 12.85
N LEU A 74 3.98 -14.14 11.83
CA LEU A 74 5.37 -13.69 11.96
C LEU A 74 5.42 -12.17 12.05
N LEU A 75 6.18 -11.66 13.01
CA LEU A 75 6.50 -10.23 13.10
C LEU A 75 7.95 -10.04 12.64
N ILE A 76 8.13 -9.28 11.56
CA ILE A 76 9.42 -9.11 10.87
C ILE A 76 9.69 -7.64 10.60
N ASP A 77 10.81 -7.16 11.13
CA ASP A 77 11.44 -5.88 10.80
C ASP A 77 12.96 -6.10 10.74
N LEU A 78 13.51 -6.07 9.55
CA LEU A 78 14.92 -6.32 9.28
C LEU A 78 15.76 -5.04 9.24
N GLY A 79 15.19 -3.90 9.66
CA GLY A 79 15.84 -2.59 9.59
C GLY A 79 15.84 -2.01 8.18
N GLY A 80 14.87 -2.41 7.37
CA GLY A 80 14.70 -1.97 5.99
C GLY A 80 13.46 -2.57 5.34
N GLU A 81 13.36 -2.44 4.03
CA GLU A 81 12.32 -3.11 3.24
C GLU A 81 12.69 -4.57 2.96
N ALA A 82 11.72 -5.46 2.92
CA ALA A 82 11.94 -6.87 2.59
C ALA A 82 10.75 -7.47 1.82
N CYS A 83 10.99 -8.59 1.16
CA CYS A 83 9.96 -9.41 0.54
C CYS A 83 10.11 -10.87 0.98
N ALA A 84 9.04 -11.49 1.51
CA ALA A 84 9.01 -12.92 1.77
C ALA A 84 8.80 -13.70 0.47
N TYR A 85 9.48 -14.84 0.36
CA TYR A 85 9.37 -15.75 -0.77
C TYR A 85 8.87 -17.11 -0.30
N THR A 86 7.96 -17.70 -1.07
CA THR A 86 7.55 -19.10 -0.84
C THR A 86 8.74 -20.04 -1.00
N PRO A 87 8.68 -21.30 -0.49
CA PRO A 87 9.73 -22.29 -0.69
C PRO A 87 10.08 -22.54 -2.17
N ASP A 88 9.12 -22.34 -3.06
CA ASP A 88 9.33 -22.47 -4.52
C ASP A 88 9.95 -21.22 -5.17
N GLY A 89 10.26 -20.19 -4.38
CA GLY A 89 10.93 -18.98 -4.85
C GLY A 89 10.00 -17.93 -5.45
N VAL A 90 8.71 -17.97 -5.13
CA VAL A 90 7.71 -16.98 -5.58
C VAL A 90 7.61 -15.87 -4.53
N PRO A 91 7.73 -14.59 -4.91
CA PRO A 91 7.49 -13.47 -4.01
C PRO A 91 6.06 -13.50 -3.48
N LEU A 92 5.89 -13.33 -2.17
CA LEU A 92 4.57 -13.44 -1.54
C LEU A 92 4.09 -12.13 -0.94
N LYS A 93 4.91 -11.48 -0.11
CA LYS A 93 4.52 -10.29 0.63
C LYS A 93 5.69 -9.39 0.97
N GLY A 94 5.52 -8.08 0.76
CA GLY A 94 6.44 -7.03 1.17
C GLY A 94 6.34 -6.69 2.66
N PHE A 95 7.47 -6.23 3.21
CA PHE A 95 7.60 -5.62 4.53
C PHE A 95 8.31 -4.30 4.37
N THR A 96 7.88 -3.29 5.13
CA THR A 96 8.53 -1.99 5.11
C THR A 96 8.45 -1.30 6.47
N ASN A 97 9.26 -0.28 6.64
CA ASN A 97 9.16 0.68 7.74
C ASN A 97 9.26 2.10 7.19
N VAL A 98 8.84 3.08 7.98
CA VAL A 98 9.07 4.50 7.72
C VAL A 98 9.60 5.13 8.99
N LYS A 99 10.79 5.71 8.89
CA LYS A 99 11.42 6.47 9.98
C LYS A 99 11.94 7.82 9.45
N SER A 100 11.16 8.46 8.58
CA SER A 100 11.50 9.76 8.00
C SER A 100 10.56 10.85 8.50
N GLU A 101 10.86 12.11 8.14
CA GLU A 101 9.98 13.25 8.36
C GLU A 101 8.65 13.18 7.59
N PHE A 102 8.58 12.35 6.56
CA PHE A 102 7.34 12.09 5.82
C PHE A 102 6.47 11.13 6.62
N THR A 103 5.40 11.65 7.21
CA THR A 103 4.45 10.82 7.95
C THR A 103 3.45 10.17 7.00
N ILE A 104 3.56 8.85 6.86
CA ILE A 104 2.55 8.03 6.20
C ILE A 104 1.95 7.08 7.25
N ALA A 105 0.63 6.92 7.20
CA ALA A 105 -0.06 5.98 8.06
C ALA A 105 0.13 4.55 7.55
N LEU A 106 1.21 3.89 7.97
CA LEU A 106 1.48 2.49 7.63
C LEU A 106 0.55 1.49 8.33
N GLY A 107 -0.28 1.97 9.25
CA GLY A 107 -0.99 1.12 10.22
C GLY A 107 -0.07 0.57 11.31
N LYS A 108 -0.65 -0.19 12.24
CA LYS A 108 0.08 -0.80 13.36
C LYS A 108 -0.24 -2.29 13.46
N PRO A 109 0.68 -3.18 13.32
CA PRO A 109 1.99 -3.18 12.67
C PRO A 109 1.91 -3.71 11.23
N ALA A 110 0.95 -3.25 10.46
CA ALA A 110 0.49 -3.81 9.18
C ALA A 110 1.62 -4.20 8.22
N LYS A 111 2.70 -3.43 8.20
CA LYS A 111 3.83 -3.67 7.31
C LYS A 111 4.89 -4.63 7.84
N GLN A 112 4.72 -5.10 9.05
CA GLN A 112 5.67 -5.99 9.73
C GLN A 112 5.06 -7.36 10.05
N VAL A 113 3.83 -7.64 9.61
CA VAL A 113 3.12 -8.88 9.94
C VAL A 113 2.93 -9.75 8.70
N LEU A 114 3.32 -11.01 8.80
CA LEU A 114 2.89 -12.07 7.90
C LEU A 114 1.75 -12.84 8.59
N TRP A 115 0.54 -12.71 8.04
CA TRP A 115 -0.70 -13.24 8.62
C TRP A 115 -0.90 -14.73 8.38
N ASP A 116 -0.53 -15.21 7.20
CA ASP A 116 -0.62 -16.62 6.84
C ASP A 116 0.78 -17.22 6.82
N VAL A 117 1.07 -18.05 7.81
CA VAL A 117 2.35 -18.75 7.93
C VAL A 117 2.34 -20.12 7.26
N SER A 118 1.18 -20.58 6.77
CA SER A 118 1.03 -21.94 6.22
C SER A 118 1.99 -22.30 5.09
N PRO A 119 2.42 -21.38 4.21
CA PRO A 119 3.44 -21.68 3.20
C PRO A 119 4.83 -21.98 3.77
N PHE A 120 5.10 -21.59 5.01
CA PHE A 120 6.40 -21.61 5.67
C PHE A 120 6.44 -22.55 6.87
N GLU A 121 5.30 -23.12 7.26
CA GLU A 121 5.17 -23.99 8.42
C GLU A 121 5.16 -25.46 8.00
N LYS A 122 6.00 -26.26 8.67
CA LYS A 122 5.97 -27.72 8.55
C LYS A 122 6.25 -28.35 9.91
N ASP A 123 5.31 -29.17 10.36
CA ASP A 123 5.43 -29.93 11.63
C ASP A 123 5.72 -29.04 12.85
N GLY A 124 5.19 -27.81 12.87
CA GLY A 124 5.43 -26.82 13.91
C GLY A 124 6.72 -26.01 13.74
N ASN A 125 7.45 -26.18 12.65
CA ASN A 125 8.67 -25.43 12.36
C ASN A 125 8.42 -24.43 11.26
N ILE A 126 8.93 -23.22 11.44
CA ILE A 126 8.92 -22.14 10.45
C ILE A 126 10.26 -22.15 9.71
N ASP A 127 10.19 -22.03 8.38
CA ASP A 127 11.33 -21.88 7.47
C ASP A 127 10.96 -20.85 6.40
N ILE A 128 11.60 -19.66 6.41
CA ILE A 128 11.25 -18.55 5.53
C ILE A 128 12.48 -17.87 4.94
N TRP A 129 12.40 -17.53 3.66
CA TRP A 129 13.38 -16.72 2.95
C TRP A 129 12.82 -15.31 2.68
N LEU A 130 13.67 -14.29 2.91
CA LEU A 130 13.32 -12.89 2.64
C LEU A 130 14.45 -12.21 1.88
N ASP A 131 14.13 -11.52 0.77
CA ASP A 131 15.01 -10.56 0.10
C ASP A 131 14.87 -9.20 0.78
N ALA A 132 15.96 -8.65 1.34
CA ALA A 132 15.95 -7.40 2.09
C ALA A 132 16.88 -6.34 1.51
N GLY A 133 16.44 -5.08 1.59
CA GLY A 133 17.20 -3.87 1.30
C GLY A 133 17.33 -2.98 2.54
N ALA A 134 18.54 -2.48 2.79
CA ALA A 134 18.82 -1.62 3.95
C ALA A 134 18.42 -0.16 3.69
N ASN A 135 17.16 0.04 3.43
CA ASN A 135 16.51 1.35 3.26
C ASN A 135 15.07 1.27 3.77
N ASP A 136 14.57 2.36 4.30
CA ASP A 136 13.14 2.48 4.59
C ASP A 136 12.33 2.73 3.29
N LEU A 137 11.01 2.88 3.42
CA LEU A 137 10.10 3.16 2.30
C LEU A 137 10.57 4.32 1.42
N PHE A 138 11.14 5.37 1.99
CA PHE A 138 11.63 6.56 1.29
C PHE A 138 13.14 6.54 0.99
N GLY A 139 13.75 5.36 1.06
CA GLY A 139 15.15 5.20 0.74
C GLY A 139 16.12 5.67 1.82
N ASN A 140 15.67 6.00 3.03
CA ASN A 140 16.55 6.42 4.12
C ASN A 140 17.25 5.22 4.77
N PHE A 141 18.45 5.46 5.32
CA PHE A 141 19.24 4.49 6.05
C PHE A 141 19.30 4.85 7.54
N ILE A 142 18.15 4.72 8.23
CA ILE A 142 17.99 5.16 9.62
C ILE A 142 18.33 4.05 10.60
N ASP A 143 17.92 2.82 10.33
CA ASP A 143 18.17 1.67 11.21
C ASP A 143 19.55 1.02 10.99
N GLY A 144 20.36 1.55 10.10
CA GLY A 144 21.72 1.08 9.86
C GLY A 144 21.80 -0.39 9.42
N GLY A 145 20.78 -0.90 8.70
CA GLY A 145 20.71 -2.31 8.32
C GLY A 145 20.72 -3.24 9.53
N ARG A 146 20.04 -2.87 10.64
CA ARG A 146 19.98 -3.63 11.90
C ARG A 146 18.59 -4.24 12.06
N THR A 147 18.54 -5.53 12.32
CA THR A 147 17.29 -6.21 12.64
C THR A 147 16.64 -5.63 13.89
N GLN A 148 15.32 -5.44 13.85
CA GLN A 148 14.54 -4.82 14.94
C GLN A 148 13.55 -5.81 15.54
N LYS A 149 12.96 -6.68 14.71
CA LYS A 149 11.99 -7.65 15.16
C LYS A 149 12.01 -8.88 14.26
N MET A 150 12.19 -10.04 14.87
CA MET A 150 12.14 -11.34 14.19
C MET A 150 11.56 -12.35 15.16
N CYS A 151 10.23 -12.55 15.14
CA CYS A 151 9.62 -13.49 16.07
C CYS A 151 8.33 -14.12 15.52
N ILE A 152 8.05 -15.29 16.06
CA ILE A 152 6.76 -15.96 15.98
C ILE A 152 5.87 -15.35 17.06
N ALA A 153 4.66 -14.96 16.71
CA ALA A 153 3.69 -14.41 17.66
C ALA A 153 2.33 -15.08 17.49
N VAL A 154 1.51 -15.03 18.52
CA VAL A 154 0.10 -15.41 18.45
C VAL A 154 -0.72 -14.13 18.32
N CYS A 155 -1.59 -14.10 17.32
CA CYS A 155 -2.56 -13.02 17.12
C CYS A 155 -3.85 -13.30 17.90
N ASN A 156 -4.31 -12.30 18.64
CA ASN A 156 -5.64 -12.28 19.22
C ASN A 156 -6.59 -11.53 18.26
N ASP A 157 -7.30 -12.28 17.42
CA ASP A 157 -8.17 -11.72 16.38
C ASP A 157 -9.35 -10.91 16.94
N GLU A 158 -9.90 -11.31 18.09
CA GLU A 158 -10.98 -10.58 18.77
C GLU A 158 -10.47 -9.21 19.25
N MET A 159 -9.31 -9.20 19.90
CA MET A 159 -8.67 -7.96 20.35
C MET A 159 -8.29 -7.06 19.17
N ARG A 160 -7.79 -7.65 18.08
CA ARG A 160 -7.47 -6.92 16.87
C ARG A 160 -8.71 -6.23 16.28
N LYS A 161 -9.83 -6.95 16.20
CA LYS A 161 -11.10 -6.38 15.75
C LYS A 161 -11.53 -5.22 16.66
N LEU A 162 -11.57 -5.43 17.97
CA LEU A 162 -11.95 -4.39 18.94
C LEU A 162 -11.03 -3.16 18.89
N TYR A 163 -9.74 -3.36 18.67
CA TYR A 163 -8.78 -2.25 18.52
C TYR A 163 -9.16 -1.37 17.32
N TYR A 164 -9.33 -1.95 16.12
CA TYR A 164 -9.66 -1.18 14.93
C TYR A 164 -11.07 -0.56 14.99
N ASP A 165 -12.03 -1.24 15.57
CA ASP A 165 -13.36 -0.68 15.79
C ASP A 165 -13.30 0.53 16.74
N ALA A 166 -12.51 0.43 17.83
CA ALA A 166 -12.29 1.55 18.75
C ALA A 166 -11.51 2.70 18.11
N GLU A 167 -10.51 2.40 17.29
CA GLU A 167 -9.73 3.41 16.56
C GLU A 167 -10.66 4.20 15.62
N VAL A 168 -11.46 3.52 14.79
CA VAL A 168 -12.45 4.17 13.91
C VAL A 168 -13.43 5.00 14.70
N MET A 169 -14.03 4.44 15.77
CA MET A 169 -15.00 5.11 16.61
C MET A 169 -14.44 6.40 17.25
N THR A 170 -13.23 6.33 17.80
CA THR A 170 -12.60 7.48 18.50
C THR A 170 -12.12 8.56 17.52
N LEU A 171 -11.81 8.20 16.30
CA LEU A 171 -11.44 9.16 15.23
C LEU A 171 -12.66 9.79 14.56
N ALA A 172 -13.81 9.11 14.58
CA ALA A 172 -15.02 9.56 13.90
C ALA A 172 -15.87 10.49 14.76
N ASP A 173 -15.91 10.30 16.10
CA ASP A 173 -16.85 10.98 16.99
C ASP A 173 -16.26 11.29 18.38
N ASP A 174 -16.24 12.57 18.75
CA ASP A 174 -15.68 13.05 20.01
C ASP A 174 -16.46 12.59 21.25
N ILE A 175 -17.77 12.33 21.14
CA ILE A 175 -18.60 11.84 22.27
C ILE A 175 -18.23 10.39 22.55
N PHE A 176 -18.10 9.56 21.51
CA PHE A 176 -17.68 8.19 21.67
C PHE A 176 -16.23 8.08 22.11
N LYS A 177 -15.35 8.98 21.65
CA LYS A 177 -13.99 9.10 22.15
C LYS A 177 -13.95 9.36 23.66
N ALA A 178 -14.71 10.35 24.14
CA ALA A 178 -14.80 10.63 25.57
C ALA A 178 -15.37 9.44 26.38
N ALA A 179 -16.37 8.74 25.84
CA ALA A 179 -16.90 7.54 26.45
C ALA A 179 -15.88 6.40 26.51
N PHE A 180 -15.09 6.20 25.44
CA PHE A 180 -14.00 5.23 25.41
C PHE A 180 -12.90 5.55 26.44
N GLU A 181 -12.47 6.79 26.52
CA GLU A 181 -11.46 7.24 27.51
C GLU A 181 -11.93 7.05 28.96
N ALA A 182 -13.25 7.14 29.20
CA ALA A 182 -13.87 6.92 30.50
C ALA A 182 -14.00 5.44 30.91
N LEU A 183 -13.87 4.49 29.98
CA LEU A 183 -13.91 3.07 30.29
C LEU A 183 -12.74 2.66 31.19
N PRO A 184 -12.96 1.80 32.20
CA PRO A 184 -11.89 1.21 32.98
C PRO A 184 -10.89 0.43 32.09
N ASP A 185 -9.61 0.45 32.45
CA ASP A 185 -8.61 -0.38 31.76
C ASP A 185 -9.00 -1.86 31.89
N GLY A 186 -9.09 -2.55 30.74
CA GLY A 186 -9.44 -3.97 30.69
C GLY A 186 -10.95 -4.28 30.65
N ASP A 187 -11.82 -3.29 30.60
CA ASP A 187 -13.27 -3.50 30.40
C ASP A 187 -13.59 -3.80 28.93
N MET A 188 -13.27 -5.01 28.49
CA MET A 188 -13.50 -5.46 27.12
C MET A 188 -14.98 -5.57 26.78
N LYS A 189 -15.83 -5.87 27.78
CA LYS A 189 -17.28 -5.94 27.58
C LYS A 189 -17.87 -4.55 27.33
N GLY A 190 -17.51 -3.58 28.16
CA GLY A 190 -17.92 -2.18 27.97
C GLY A 190 -17.44 -1.62 26.64
N LEU A 191 -16.23 -1.99 26.20
CA LEU A 191 -15.70 -1.61 24.89
C LEU A 191 -16.52 -2.23 23.74
N SER A 192 -16.84 -3.53 23.80
CA SER A 192 -17.65 -4.20 22.78
C SER A 192 -19.03 -3.54 22.67
N GLU A 193 -19.70 -3.31 23.80
CA GLU A 193 -21.00 -2.65 23.84
C GLU A 193 -20.94 -1.22 23.27
N LEU A 194 -19.85 -0.49 23.53
CA LEU A 194 -19.66 0.88 23.05
C LEU A 194 -19.43 0.91 21.51
N THR A 195 -18.60 0.02 21.00
CA THR A 195 -18.35 -0.10 19.55
C THR A 195 -19.59 -0.58 18.81
N GLU A 196 -20.31 -1.58 19.32
CA GLU A 196 -21.58 -2.06 18.73
C GLU A 196 -22.63 -0.94 18.67
N ARG A 197 -22.74 -0.13 19.74
CA ARG A 197 -23.62 1.03 19.75
C ARG A 197 -23.22 2.05 18.69
N PHE A 198 -21.93 2.37 18.57
CA PHE A 198 -21.43 3.30 17.55
C PHE A 198 -21.77 2.81 16.14
N PHE A 199 -21.45 1.55 15.80
CA PHE A 199 -21.71 0.99 14.48
C PHE A 199 -23.20 0.74 14.18
N SER A 200 -24.07 0.74 15.20
CA SER A 200 -25.53 0.68 15.00
C SER A 200 -26.18 2.03 14.65
N MET A 201 -25.43 3.14 14.79
CA MET A 201 -25.91 4.49 14.49
C MET A 201 -25.68 4.81 13.00
N THR A 202 -26.46 4.21 12.11
CA THR A 202 -26.32 4.40 10.67
C THR A 202 -27.39 5.34 10.14
N ASP A 203 -26.99 6.55 9.78
CA ASP A 203 -27.80 7.43 8.91
C ASP A 203 -26.98 7.75 7.67
N GLY A 204 -27.23 7.03 6.58
CA GLY A 204 -26.61 7.32 5.28
C GLY A 204 -27.06 8.70 4.76
N ASP A 205 -26.11 9.56 4.45
CA ASP A 205 -26.37 10.91 3.89
C ASP A 205 -26.53 10.92 2.35
N GLY A 206 -26.64 9.74 1.73
CA GLY A 206 -26.78 9.55 0.28
C GLY A 206 -25.52 9.86 -0.53
N LYS A 207 -24.37 10.00 0.13
CA LYS A 207 -23.07 10.18 -0.53
C LYS A 207 -22.33 8.85 -0.64
N THR A 208 -21.63 8.66 -1.75
CA THR A 208 -20.86 7.45 -2.03
C THR A 208 -19.39 7.80 -2.20
N VAL A 209 -18.51 7.14 -1.45
CA VAL A 209 -17.07 7.21 -1.65
C VAL A 209 -16.63 5.98 -2.44
N ILE A 210 -16.03 6.22 -3.61
CA ILE A 210 -15.38 5.18 -4.40
C ILE A 210 -13.94 5.11 -3.89
N ALA A 211 -13.64 4.05 -3.14
CA ALA A 211 -12.31 3.81 -2.61
C ALA A 211 -11.57 2.81 -3.49
N GLU A 212 -10.45 3.22 -4.06
CA GLU A 212 -9.61 2.40 -4.92
C GLU A 212 -8.24 2.25 -4.30
N GLY A 213 -7.74 1.00 -4.22
CA GLY A 213 -6.38 0.71 -3.81
C GLY A 213 -5.40 1.28 -4.84
N HIS A 214 -4.37 1.96 -4.38
CA HIS A 214 -3.39 2.62 -5.23
C HIS A 214 -2.02 2.66 -4.55
N ALA A 215 -0.96 2.56 -5.35
CA ALA A 215 0.41 2.78 -4.93
C ALA A 215 1.16 3.53 -6.03
N HIS A 216 1.27 4.85 -5.89
CA HIS A 216 2.21 5.63 -6.69
C HIS A 216 3.64 5.19 -6.36
N ILE A 217 4.47 4.95 -7.35
CA ILE A 217 5.88 4.59 -7.17
C ILE A 217 6.72 5.43 -8.11
N ASP A 218 7.58 6.28 -7.55
CA ASP A 218 8.61 6.97 -8.31
C ASP A 218 9.55 5.96 -8.97
N LEU A 219 9.80 6.08 -10.29
CA LEU A 219 10.74 5.20 -11.00
C LEU A 219 12.18 5.40 -10.56
N ALA A 220 12.51 6.54 -10.01
CA ALA A 220 13.68 6.85 -9.21
C ALA A 220 13.42 8.14 -8.45
N TRP A 221 13.81 8.19 -7.18
CA TRP A 221 13.71 9.40 -6.36
C TRP A 221 14.87 9.46 -5.38
N LEU A 222 14.66 9.18 -4.11
CA LEU A 222 15.73 9.04 -3.11
C LEU A 222 16.40 7.66 -3.15
N TRP A 223 16.08 6.85 -4.16
CA TRP A 223 16.60 5.51 -4.41
C TRP A 223 16.92 5.30 -5.91
N PRO A 224 17.83 4.36 -6.23
CA PRO A 224 18.17 4.01 -7.62
C PRO A 224 17.11 3.11 -8.26
N VAL A 225 17.07 3.07 -9.60
CA VAL A 225 16.13 2.25 -10.40
C VAL A 225 16.10 0.77 -9.99
N ARG A 226 17.23 0.19 -9.56
CA ARG A 226 17.23 -1.20 -9.06
C ARG A 226 16.34 -1.41 -7.86
N GLU A 227 16.23 -0.40 -6.97
CA GLU A 227 15.30 -0.45 -5.84
C GLU A 227 13.84 -0.27 -6.29
N THR A 228 13.58 0.51 -7.33
CA THR A 228 12.25 0.62 -7.92
C THR A 228 11.74 -0.74 -8.41
N ARG A 229 12.58 -1.55 -9.05
CA ARG A 229 12.20 -2.92 -9.45
C ARG A 229 11.83 -3.78 -8.25
N ARG A 230 12.58 -3.69 -7.15
CA ARG A 230 12.30 -4.40 -5.90
C ARG A 230 11.02 -3.85 -5.23
N LYS A 231 10.82 -2.52 -5.25
CA LYS A 231 9.58 -1.89 -4.76
C LYS A 231 8.36 -2.37 -5.56
N ALA A 232 8.44 -2.38 -6.88
CA ALA A 232 7.38 -2.94 -7.73
C ALA A 232 7.08 -4.40 -7.35
N LEU A 233 8.11 -5.22 -7.17
CA LEU A 233 7.93 -6.62 -6.77
C LEU A 233 7.21 -6.73 -5.42
N ARG A 234 7.64 -5.98 -4.42
CA ARG A 234 7.01 -5.94 -3.08
C ARG A 234 5.55 -5.49 -3.16
N THR A 235 5.28 -4.40 -3.88
CA THR A 235 3.94 -3.84 -4.04
C THR A 235 2.98 -4.84 -4.68
N PHE A 236 3.36 -5.40 -5.82
CA PHE A 236 2.45 -6.27 -6.57
C PHE A 236 2.33 -7.68 -5.98
N SER A 237 3.33 -8.19 -5.27
CA SER A 237 3.18 -9.42 -4.49
C SER A 237 2.24 -9.20 -3.30
N THR A 238 2.37 -8.07 -2.60
CA THR A 238 1.47 -7.69 -1.51
C THR A 238 0.05 -7.43 -2.01
N LEU A 239 -0.12 -6.85 -3.20
CA LEU A 239 -1.42 -6.73 -3.87
C LEU A 239 -2.10 -8.10 -4.00
N LEU A 240 -1.40 -9.10 -4.53
CA LEU A 240 -1.96 -10.45 -4.69
C LEU A 240 -2.28 -11.11 -3.36
N TYR A 241 -1.41 -10.93 -2.37
CA TYR A 241 -1.61 -11.40 -1.00
C TYR A 241 -2.88 -10.79 -0.37
N ASN A 242 -3.05 -9.48 -0.48
CA ASN A 242 -4.22 -8.78 0.06
C ASN A 242 -5.49 -9.13 -0.74
N ALA A 243 -5.40 -9.26 -2.04
CA ALA A 243 -6.54 -9.66 -2.86
C ALA A 243 -7.05 -11.08 -2.51
N ALA A 244 -6.19 -11.96 -2.01
CA ALA A 244 -6.60 -13.26 -1.50
C ALA A 244 -7.31 -13.16 -0.13
N LEU A 245 -6.90 -12.22 0.72
CA LEU A 245 -7.51 -11.99 2.04
C LEU A 245 -8.82 -11.20 1.96
N TYR A 246 -8.95 -10.30 0.99
CA TYR A 246 -10.05 -9.35 0.84
C TYR A 246 -10.66 -9.45 -0.55
N PRO A 247 -11.74 -10.26 -0.73
CA PRO A 247 -12.36 -10.47 -2.05
C PRO A 247 -12.88 -9.19 -2.72
N GLU A 248 -13.28 -8.19 -1.94
CA GLU A 248 -13.77 -6.91 -2.40
C GLU A 248 -12.68 -5.91 -2.82
N TYR A 249 -11.42 -6.22 -2.58
CA TYR A 249 -10.31 -5.32 -2.86
C TYR A 249 -10.10 -5.14 -4.37
N VAL A 250 -10.14 -3.89 -4.82
CA VAL A 250 -9.83 -3.44 -6.18
C VAL A 250 -8.62 -2.52 -6.12
N PHE A 251 -7.71 -2.70 -7.07
CA PHE A 251 -6.47 -1.93 -7.14
C PHE A 251 -6.23 -1.39 -8.54
N GLY A 252 -5.84 -0.12 -8.63
CA GLY A 252 -5.46 0.55 -9.87
C GLY A 252 -3.96 0.78 -9.99
N ALA A 253 -3.38 0.52 -11.15
CA ALA A 253 -2.00 0.83 -11.44
C ALA A 253 -1.83 1.58 -12.76
N SER A 254 -0.92 2.55 -12.76
CA SER A 254 -0.81 3.58 -13.79
C SER A 254 0.44 3.46 -14.67
N GLN A 255 1.44 2.70 -14.31
CA GLN A 255 2.76 2.72 -14.94
C GLN A 255 3.11 1.36 -15.58
N PRO A 256 2.85 1.16 -16.88
CA PRO A 256 3.25 -0.04 -17.62
C PRO A 256 4.70 -0.48 -17.40
N GLN A 257 5.63 0.46 -17.21
CA GLN A 257 7.04 0.15 -16.96
C GLN A 257 7.25 -0.75 -15.74
N LEU A 258 6.49 -0.55 -14.66
CA LEU A 258 6.59 -1.38 -13.46
C LEU A 258 6.16 -2.83 -13.76
N LEU A 259 5.07 -2.98 -14.52
CA LEU A 259 4.55 -4.28 -14.92
C LEU A 259 5.43 -4.98 -15.96
N GLU A 260 6.09 -4.23 -16.86
CA GLU A 260 7.06 -4.79 -17.80
C GLU A 260 8.29 -5.36 -17.08
N TRP A 261 8.74 -4.72 -16.00
CA TRP A 261 9.78 -5.29 -15.16
C TRP A 261 9.31 -6.57 -14.47
N LEU A 262 8.10 -6.59 -13.90
CA LEU A 262 7.54 -7.79 -13.29
C LEU A 262 7.39 -8.95 -14.26
N LYS A 263 6.98 -8.67 -15.50
CA LYS A 263 6.88 -9.69 -16.55
C LYS A 263 8.19 -10.44 -16.76
N THR A 264 9.33 -9.77 -16.54
CA THR A 264 10.66 -10.34 -16.68
C THR A 264 11.18 -10.93 -15.37
N ASP A 265 10.98 -10.20 -14.25
CA ASP A 265 11.60 -10.52 -12.97
C ASP A 265 10.79 -11.53 -12.13
N SER A 266 9.46 -11.56 -12.29
CA SER A 266 8.52 -12.44 -11.58
C SER A 266 7.26 -12.69 -12.43
N PRO A 267 7.36 -13.53 -13.47
CA PRO A 267 6.25 -13.81 -14.39
C PRO A 267 4.98 -14.31 -13.67
N GLU A 268 5.13 -15.03 -12.56
CA GLU A 268 4.03 -15.54 -11.74
C GLU A 268 3.22 -14.40 -11.08
N ILE A 269 3.88 -13.34 -10.60
CA ILE A 269 3.20 -12.14 -10.08
C ILE A 269 2.48 -11.42 -11.21
N PHE A 270 3.14 -11.27 -12.36
CA PHE A 270 2.53 -10.64 -13.54
C PHE A 270 1.27 -11.38 -14.01
N GLU A 271 1.31 -12.71 -14.10
CA GLU A 271 0.12 -13.52 -14.46
C GLU A 271 -0.97 -13.46 -13.39
N GLY A 272 -0.60 -13.37 -12.10
CA GLY A 272 -1.53 -13.11 -10.98
C GLY A 272 -2.29 -11.80 -11.17
N ILE A 273 -1.60 -10.72 -11.54
CA ILE A 273 -2.21 -9.41 -11.84
C ILE A 273 -3.16 -9.51 -13.03
N LYS A 274 -2.76 -10.20 -14.11
CA LYS A 274 -3.64 -10.43 -15.29
C LYS A 274 -4.89 -11.23 -14.92
N LYS A 275 -4.79 -12.15 -13.94
CA LYS A 275 -5.95 -12.87 -13.42
C LYS A 275 -6.88 -11.90 -12.68
N LEU A 276 -6.38 -11.07 -11.78
CA LEU A 276 -7.18 -10.05 -11.08
C LEU A 276 -7.84 -9.08 -12.07
N HIS A 277 -7.15 -8.70 -13.14
CA HIS A 277 -7.73 -7.86 -14.19
C HIS A 277 -8.94 -8.53 -14.86
N ARG A 278 -8.83 -9.81 -15.21
CA ARG A 278 -9.96 -10.57 -15.78
C ARG A 278 -11.13 -10.72 -14.81
N GLU A 279 -10.86 -10.70 -13.51
CA GLU A 279 -11.88 -10.73 -12.45
C GLU A 279 -12.48 -9.33 -12.13
N GLY A 280 -12.01 -8.26 -12.80
CA GLY A 280 -12.45 -6.90 -12.57
C GLY A 280 -11.91 -6.29 -11.26
N ARG A 281 -10.82 -6.83 -10.72
CA ARG A 281 -10.21 -6.43 -9.44
C ARG A 281 -8.84 -5.74 -9.60
N PHE A 282 -8.40 -5.58 -10.84
CA PHE A 282 -7.23 -4.78 -11.18
C PHE A 282 -7.57 -3.88 -12.36
N GLU A 283 -7.42 -2.56 -12.17
CA GLU A 283 -7.70 -1.56 -13.18
C GLU A 283 -6.42 -1.01 -13.82
N THR A 284 -6.45 -0.88 -15.15
CA THR A 284 -5.36 -0.29 -15.93
C THR A 284 -5.56 1.22 -16.00
N GLN A 285 -5.03 1.95 -15.01
CA GLN A 285 -5.35 3.35 -14.82
C GLN A 285 -4.61 4.27 -15.81
N GLY A 286 -3.35 4.28 -15.93
CA GLY A 286 -2.61 5.29 -16.69
C GLY A 286 -2.46 4.98 -18.17
N MET A 287 -2.80 5.93 -19.06
CA MET A 287 -2.55 5.81 -20.50
C MET A 287 -1.09 5.98 -20.90
N PHE A 288 -0.25 6.60 -20.05
CA PHE A 288 1.16 6.83 -20.30
C PHE A 288 2.01 5.64 -19.85
N TRP A 289 3.20 5.51 -20.44
CA TRP A 289 4.17 4.48 -20.09
C TRP A 289 4.65 4.58 -18.64
N VAL A 290 4.83 5.83 -18.17
CA VAL A 290 5.16 6.19 -16.79
C VAL A 290 4.38 7.44 -16.37
N GLU A 291 4.31 7.71 -15.07
CA GLU A 291 3.86 9.00 -14.54
C GLU A 291 4.97 10.04 -14.73
N CYS A 292 5.05 10.60 -15.93
CA CYS A 292 6.16 11.45 -16.35
C CYS A 292 5.98 12.91 -15.94
N ASP A 293 7.07 13.67 -15.90
CA ASP A 293 7.03 15.13 -15.96
C ASP A 293 6.25 15.58 -17.21
N ALA A 294 5.40 16.57 -17.06
CA ALA A 294 4.53 17.07 -18.12
C ALA A 294 4.89 18.49 -18.62
N ASN A 295 5.98 19.09 -18.10
CA ASN A 295 6.43 20.42 -18.48
C ASN A 295 7.73 20.41 -19.30
N LEU A 296 8.73 19.65 -18.85
CA LEU A 296 10.05 19.60 -19.49
C LEU A 296 10.11 18.74 -20.76
N PRO A 297 9.44 17.56 -20.84
CA PRO A 297 9.48 16.75 -22.05
C PRO A 297 8.83 17.42 -23.24
N SER A 298 9.34 17.12 -24.44
CA SER A 298 8.72 17.59 -25.68
C SER A 298 7.35 16.96 -25.91
N GLY A 299 6.51 17.59 -26.74
CA GLY A 299 5.22 17.03 -27.14
C GLY A 299 5.35 15.64 -27.78
N GLU A 300 6.40 15.40 -28.58
CA GLU A 300 6.71 14.09 -29.15
C GLU A 300 7.00 13.04 -28.07
N SER A 301 7.72 13.39 -27.00
CA SER A 301 7.97 12.50 -25.88
C SER A 301 6.68 12.12 -25.16
N LEU A 302 5.77 13.09 -24.92
CA LEU A 302 4.48 12.82 -24.30
C LEU A 302 3.57 11.96 -25.19
N VAL A 303 3.57 12.18 -26.52
CA VAL A 303 2.85 11.30 -27.44
C VAL A 303 3.39 9.87 -27.39
N ARG A 304 4.72 9.70 -27.29
CA ARG A 304 5.33 8.36 -27.14
C ARG A 304 4.96 7.68 -25.83
N GLN A 305 4.84 8.42 -24.73
CA GLN A 305 4.33 7.87 -23.47
C GLN A 305 2.96 7.20 -23.69
N ALA A 306 2.04 7.88 -24.37
CA ALA A 306 0.72 7.32 -24.67
C ALA A 306 0.79 6.12 -25.64
N ILE A 307 1.62 6.18 -26.70
CA ILE A 307 1.77 5.09 -27.67
C ILE A 307 2.31 3.82 -27.00
N TYR A 308 3.35 3.93 -26.17
CA TYR A 308 3.94 2.78 -25.49
C TYR A 308 3.00 2.23 -24.42
N GLY A 309 2.33 3.10 -23.64
CA GLY A 309 1.33 2.69 -22.67
C GLY A 309 0.17 1.92 -23.31
N ASP A 310 -0.43 2.47 -24.36
CA ASP A 310 -1.54 1.83 -25.08
C ASP A 310 -1.14 0.47 -25.71
N ARG A 311 0.06 0.39 -26.29
CA ARG A 311 0.57 -0.88 -26.81
C ARG A 311 0.70 -1.96 -25.74
N PHE A 312 1.23 -1.59 -24.58
CA PHE A 312 1.38 -2.52 -23.46
C PHE A 312 0.02 -3.00 -22.96
N TRP A 313 -0.90 -2.06 -22.67
CA TRP A 313 -2.24 -2.44 -22.19
C TRP A 313 -2.98 -3.34 -23.20
N LYS A 314 -2.90 -3.05 -24.48
CA LYS A 314 -3.51 -3.87 -25.53
C LYS A 314 -2.86 -5.25 -25.63
N SER A 315 -1.54 -5.33 -25.62
CA SER A 315 -0.84 -6.60 -25.79
C SER A 315 -0.98 -7.52 -24.57
N GLU A 316 -0.95 -6.97 -23.36
CA GLU A 316 -0.92 -7.77 -22.15
C GLU A 316 -2.29 -7.93 -21.48
N PHE A 317 -3.14 -6.92 -21.55
CA PHE A 317 -4.43 -6.89 -20.87
C PHE A 317 -5.64 -6.86 -21.81
N GLY A 318 -5.43 -6.69 -23.10
CA GLY A 318 -6.49 -6.67 -24.12
C GLY A 318 -7.37 -5.41 -24.09
N CYS A 319 -6.95 -4.36 -23.41
CA CYS A 319 -7.70 -3.11 -23.25
C CYS A 319 -6.82 -1.87 -23.53
N SER A 320 -7.42 -0.70 -23.48
CA SER A 320 -6.71 0.60 -23.47
C SER A 320 -7.11 1.35 -22.22
N SER A 321 -6.20 2.13 -21.66
CA SER A 321 -6.55 3.15 -20.67
C SER A 321 -6.85 4.48 -21.36
N ASP A 322 -7.91 5.15 -20.98
CA ASP A 322 -8.28 6.45 -21.50
C ASP A 322 -8.12 7.60 -20.48
N ILE A 323 -7.41 7.31 -19.38
CA ILE A 323 -7.13 8.24 -18.30
C ILE A 323 -5.65 8.63 -18.33
N CYS A 324 -5.35 9.91 -18.46
CA CYS A 324 -4.04 10.45 -18.18
C CYS A 324 -3.90 10.59 -16.65
N TRP A 325 -3.20 9.65 -16.04
CA TRP A 325 -3.09 9.50 -14.59
C TRP A 325 -1.73 10.01 -14.12
N LEU A 326 -1.70 11.22 -13.56
CA LEU A 326 -0.48 11.88 -13.09
C LEU A 326 -0.70 12.46 -11.69
N PRO A 327 -0.85 11.63 -10.66
CA PRO A 327 -1.19 12.08 -9.31
C PRO A 327 -0.11 12.96 -8.70
N ASP A 328 1.18 12.69 -9.01
CA ASP A 328 2.33 13.32 -8.35
C ASP A 328 3.17 14.23 -9.26
N SER A 329 2.80 14.47 -10.51
CA SER A 329 3.55 15.36 -11.41
C SER A 329 3.34 16.84 -11.05
N PHE A 330 4.44 17.62 -11.03
CA PHE A 330 4.47 18.99 -10.53
C PHE A 330 4.24 20.04 -11.64
N GLY A 331 3.05 20.05 -12.20
CA GLY A 331 2.62 21.02 -13.21
C GLY A 331 2.36 20.40 -14.58
N PHE A 332 1.51 21.10 -15.34
CA PHE A 332 0.98 20.59 -16.59
C PHE A 332 0.94 21.69 -17.64
N ASN A 333 1.47 21.42 -18.82
CA ASN A 333 1.45 22.38 -19.91
C ASN A 333 0.05 22.48 -20.56
N ALA A 334 -0.24 23.64 -21.15
CA ALA A 334 -1.54 23.92 -21.76
C ALA A 334 -1.85 23.10 -23.03
N GLN A 335 -0.87 22.37 -23.57
CA GLN A 335 -1.01 21.48 -24.72
C GLN A 335 -1.40 20.04 -24.30
N LEU A 336 -1.31 19.70 -23.01
CA LEU A 336 -1.57 18.35 -22.55
C LEU A 336 -2.98 17.83 -22.91
N PRO A 337 -4.07 18.63 -22.83
CA PRO A 337 -5.40 18.19 -23.27
C PRO A 337 -5.42 17.75 -24.76
N GLN A 338 -4.70 18.45 -25.63
CA GLN A 338 -4.57 18.10 -27.05
C GLN A 338 -3.90 16.71 -27.20
N ILE A 339 -2.81 16.50 -26.48
CA ILE A 339 -2.07 15.22 -26.52
C ILE A 339 -2.97 14.10 -26.02
N ILE A 340 -3.58 14.25 -24.86
CA ILE A 340 -4.51 13.26 -24.28
C ILE A 340 -5.60 12.91 -25.30
N ARG A 341 -6.30 13.91 -25.84
CA ARG A 341 -7.42 13.69 -26.76
C ARG A 341 -7.01 13.01 -28.07
N LYS A 342 -5.90 13.44 -28.65
CA LYS A 342 -5.42 12.91 -29.94
C LYS A 342 -4.77 11.54 -29.84
N THR A 343 -4.38 11.13 -28.63
CA THR A 343 -3.87 9.77 -28.35
C THR A 343 -4.91 8.82 -27.76
N GLY A 344 -6.20 9.24 -27.70
CA GLY A 344 -7.32 8.38 -27.32
C GLY A 344 -7.84 8.57 -25.89
N GLY A 345 -7.17 9.41 -25.09
CA GLY A 345 -7.59 9.70 -23.72
C GLY A 345 -8.84 10.62 -23.66
N ARG A 346 -9.55 10.53 -22.56
CA ARG A 346 -10.76 11.33 -22.26
C ARG A 346 -10.71 12.00 -20.91
N TYR A 347 -9.95 11.43 -19.98
CA TYR A 347 -9.92 11.82 -18.59
C TYR A 347 -8.50 12.20 -18.15
N PHE A 348 -8.44 13.03 -17.12
CA PHE A 348 -7.20 13.43 -16.48
C PHE A 348 -7.37 13.43 -14.97
N LEU A 349 -6.39 12.89 -14.25
CA LEU A 349 -6.36 12.88 -12.79
C LEU A 349 -5.01 13.40 -12.28
N THR A 350 -5.07 14.24 -11.26
CA THR A 350 -3.92 14.66 -10.46
C THR A 350 -4.35 15.06 -9.06
N THR A 351 -3.41 15.05 -8.10
CA THR A 351 -3.60 15.62 -6.76
C THR A 351 -2.85 16.95 -6.60
N LYS A 352 -1.89 17.24 -7.48
CA LYS A 352 -0.93 18.36 -7.29
C LYS A 352 -1.50 19.76 -7.43
N LEU A 353 -2.67 19.93 -8.01
CA LEU A 353 -3.36 21.22 -7.98
C LEU A 353 -3.88 21.61 -6.58
N SER A 354 -3.99 20.64 -5.67
CA SER A 354 -4.31 20.89 -4.25
C SER A 354 -3.11 21.40 -3.43
N TRP A 355 -1.88 21.32 -3.95
CA TRP A 355 -0.63 21.74 -3.28
C TRP A 355 -0.26 23.20 -3.54
N ASN A 356 -1.25 24.05 -3.74
CA ASN A 356 -1.03 25.45 -4.02
C ASN A 356 -0.97 26.27 -2.73
N ASP A 357 0.14 26.97 -2.51
CA ASP A 357 0.38 27.77 -1.30
C ASP A 357 -0.36 29.12 -1.28
N VAL A 358 -0.83 29.59 -2.45
CA VAL A 358 -1.40 30.93 -2.59
C VAL A 358 -2.91 30.88 -2.80
N ASN A 359 -3.39 30.04 -3.72
CA ASN A 359 -4.79 29.98 -4.11
C ASN A 359 -5.28 28.51 -4.12
N ALA A 360 -6.28 28.20 -3.30
CA ALA A 360 -6.94 26.91 -3.40
C ALA A 360 -7.59 26.74 -4.78
N PHE A 361 -7.34 25.59 -5.43
CA PHE A 361 -7.99 25.28 -6.68
C PHE A 361 -9.49 25.02 -6.44
N PRO A 362 -10.41 25.71 -7.14
CA PRO A 362 -11.81 25.79 -6.71
C PRO A 362 -12.69 24.64 -7.18
N TYR A 363 -12.16 23.62 -7.87
CA TYR A 363 -12.95 22.55 -8.48
C TYR A 363 -12.36 21.17 -8.18
N SER A 364 -13.17 20.23 -7.71
CA SER A 364 -12.78 18.81 -7.62
C SER A 364 -12.91 18.10 -8.97
N SER A 365 -13.89 18.50 -9.79
CA SER A 365 -14.02 18.00 -11.17
C SER A 365 -14.35 19.17 -12.10
N PHE A 366 -13.73 19.19 -13.28
CA PHE A 366 -13.86 20.29 -14.23
C PHE A 366 -13.53 19.83 -15.65
N ILE A 367 -13.93 20.65 -16.63
CA ILE A 367 -13.48 20.49 -18.02
C ILE A 367 -12.22 21.35 -18.20
N TRP A 368 -11.10 20.67 -18.47
CA TRP A 368 -9.86 21.35 -18.82
C TRP A 368 -9.77 21.52 -20.34
N ARG A 369 -9.76 22.77 -20.78
CA ARG A 369 -9.62 23.11 -22.20
C ARG A 369 -8.19 23.53 -22.50
N GLY A 370 -7.56 22.84 -23.45
CA GLY A 370 -6.23 23.16 -23.96
C GLY A 370 -6.25 24.36 -24.93
N ILE A 371 -5.06 24.85 -25.33
CA ILE A 371 -4.89 25.97 -26.21
C ILE A 371 -5.45 25.74 -27.63
N ASP A 372 -5.56 24.51 -28.06
CA ASP A 372 -6.15 24.14 -29.37
C ASP A 372 -7.68 23.94 -29.30
N GLY A 373 -8.28 24.09 -28.12
CA GLY A 373 -9.69 23.88 -27.88
C GLY A 373 -10.07 22.43 -27.51
N SER A 374 -9.10 21.48 -27.45
CA SER A 374 -9.34 20.12 -26.96
C SER A 374 -9.77 20.14 -25.50
N GLU A 375 -10.73 19.30 -25.14
CA GLU A 375 -11.30 19.24 -23.78
C GLU A 375 -11.13 17.83 -23.17
N VAL A 376 -10.74 17.79 -21.89
CA VAL A 376 -10.66 16.59 -21.08
C VAL A 376 -11.44 16.78 -19.77
N VAL A 377 -12.13 15.74 -19.33
CA VAL A 377 -12.76 15.72 -18.01
C VAL A 377 -11.65 15.45 -16.98
N SER A 378 -11.50 16.37 -16.07
CA SER A 378 -10.42 16.36 -15.09
C SER A 378 -10.95 16.18 -13.68
N HIS A 379 -10.22 15.43 -12.85
CA HIS A 379 -10.57 15.19 -11.46
C HIS A 379 -9.37 15.37 -10.54
N ILE A 380 -9.63 16.00 -9.40
CA ILE A 380 -8.73 16.09 -8.26
C ILE A 380 -9.44 15.39 -7.11
N PRO A 381 -8.92 14.26 -6.60
CA PRO A 381 -9.48 13.62 -5.42
C PRO A 381 -9.66 14.64 -4.29
N PRO A 382 -10.87 14.75 -3.68
CA PRO A 382 -11.17 15.86 -2.76
C PRO A 382 -10.31 15.89 -1.50
N GLU A 383 -9.76 14.75 -1.08
CA GLU A 383 -8.78 14.69 0.01
C GLU A 383 -7.45 15.38 -0.36
N GLY A 384 -7.16 15.55 -1.66
CA GLY A 384 -5.89 16.11 -2.15
C GLY A 384 -4.70 15.16 -1.97
N ASN A 385 -4.98 13.88 -1.81
CA ASN A 385 -4.01 12.84 -1.51
C ASN A 385 -4.17 11.64 -2.47
N TYR A 386 -3.07 10.98 -2.79
CA TYR A 386 -3.03 9.72 -3.55
C TYR A 386 -2.51 8.54 -2.68
N ASN A 387 -2.24 8.80 -1.41
CA ASN A 387 -1.82 7.85 -0.37
C ASN A 387 -2.74 7.97 0.85
N SER A 388 -4.07 7.90 0.63
CA SER A 388 -5.03 8.04 1.72
C SER A 388 -4.85 6.93 2.75
N ALA A 389 -4.89 7.32 4.04
CA ALA A 389 -4.95 6.36 5.15
C ALA A 389 -6.32 5.71 5.29
N ALA A 390 -7.31 6.09 4.46
CA ALA A 390 -8.70 5.64 4.55
C ALA A 390 -9.29 5.76 5.97
N SER A 391 -8.76 6.67 6.76
CA SER A 391 -9.23 6.96 8.13
C SER A 391 -10.59 7.67 8.11
N PRO A 392 -11.32 7.71 9.23
CA PRO A 392 -12.52 8.55 9.35
C PRO A 392 -12.28 10.02 8.96
N ALA A 393 -11.11 10.57 9.29
CA ALA A 393 -10.71 11.92 8.86
C ALA A 393 -10.54 12.04 7.34
N SER A 394 -9.90 11.05 6.72
CA SER A 394 -9.76 10.96 5.26
C SER A 394 -11.13 10.90 4.56
N LEU A 395 -12.01 10.02 5.03
CA LEU A 395 -13.36 9.87 4.49
C LEU A 395 -14.19 11.14 4.65
N LYS A 396 -14.09 11.80 5.81
CA LYS A 396 -14.72 13.10 6.05
C LYS A 396 -14.18 14.17 5.09
N ALA A 397 -12.86 14.21 4.87
CA ALA A 397 -12.21 15.14 3.94
C ALA A 397 -12.66 14.90 2.49
N VAL A 398 -12.73 13.64 2.04
CA VAL A 398 -13.23 13.28 0.69
C VAL A 398 -14.65 13.80 0.45
N VAL A 399 -15.49 13.83 1.46
CA VAL A 399 -16.86 14.32 1.35
C VAL A 399 -16.95 15.83 1.52
N SER A 400 -16.25 16.41 2.52
CA SER A 400 -16.37 17.83 2.88
C SER A 400 -15.60 18.77 1.95
N ASN A 401 -14.44 18.33 1.43
CA ASN A 401 -13.60 19.16 0.56
C ASN A 401 -14.02 19.14 -0.91
N LYS A 402 -15.03 18.34 -1.25
CA LYS A 402 -15.57 18.28 -2.59
C LYS A 402 -16.17 19.63 -2.97
N SER A 403 -15.63 20.25 -4.01
CA SER A 403 -15.99 21.62 -4.41
C SER A 403 -16.54 21.69 -5.82
N ASN A 404 -17.58 22.52 -5.98
CA ASN A 404 -18.19 22.89 -7.27
C ASN A 404 -18.63 21.72 -8.17
N VAL A 405 -19.05 20.60 -7.57
CA VAL A 405 -19.55 19.42 -8.29
C VAL A 405 -20.83 18.90 -7.63
N GLN A 406 -21.88 18.79 -8.42
CA GLN A 406 -23.17 18.22 -8.00
C GLN A 406 -23.25 16.74 -8.36
N THR A 407 -22.54 15.89 -7.64
CA THR A 407 -22.64 14.44 -7.76
C THR A 407 -22.56 13.81 -6.37
N PRO A 408 -23.27 12.73 -6.07
CA PRO A 408 -23.14 12.04 -4.79
C PRO A 408 -21.82 11.28 -4.64
N TYR A 409 -21.07 11.08 -5.73
CA TYR A 409 -19.85 10.28 -5.75
C TYR A 409 -18.62 11.13 -5.45
N SER A 410 -17.69 10.57 -4.67
CA SER A 410 -16.35 11.10 -4.43
C SER A 410 -15.33 9.98 -4.54
N MET A 411 -14.13 10.26 -5.04
CA MET A 411 -13.06 9.29 -5.19
C MET A 411 -12.04 9.43 -4.06
N MET A 412 -11.55 8.30 -3.57
CA MET A 412 -10.45 8.20 -2.61
C MET A 412 -9.44 7.18 -3.13
N LEU A 413 -8.19 7.61 -3.26
CA LEU A 413 -7.06 6.73 -3.59
C LEU A 413 -6.38 6.33 -2.28
N PHE A 414 -6.57 5.09 -1.83
CA PHE A 414 -6.02 4.63 -0.57
C PHE A 414 -4.88 3.63 -0.78
N GLY A 415 -3.90 3.69 0.08
CA GLY A 415 -2.75 2.80 0.01
C GLY A 415 -1.49 3.51 0.47
N ILE A 416 -0.35 2.89 0.23
CA ILE A 416 0.95 3.45 0.55
C ILE A 416 1.78 3.49 -0.71
N GLY A 417 2.15 4.68 -1.13
CA GLY A 417 3.05 4.91 -2.26
C GLY A 417 4.47 4.44 -1.98
N ASP A 418 5.27 4.43 -3.03
CA ASP A 418 6.71 4.21 -2.98
C ASP A 418 7.17 2.81 -2.54
N GLY A 419 6.29 1.83 -2.63
CA GLY A 419 6.72 0.44 -2.57
C GLY A 419 5.99 -0.50 -1.63
N ASP A 420 4.80 -0.12 -1.19
CA ASP A 420 3.95 -1.08 -0.51
C ASP A 420 2.47 -0.69 -0.67
N ASP A 421 1.63 -1.60 -1.12
CA ASP A 421 0.20 -1.36 -1.24
C ASP A 421 -0.52 -1.19 0.10
N GLY A 422 0.09 -1.62 1.18
CA GLY A 422 -0.23 -1.33 2.57
C GLY A 422 -1.63 -1.44 3.06
N SER A 423 -2.46 -1.97 2.27
CA SER A 423 -3.89 -1.82 2.37
C SER A 423 -4.57 -2.65 3.46
N GLY A 424 -3.91 -3.65 4.06
CA GLY A 424 -4.57 -4.53 5.01
C GLY A 424 -5.27 -3.80 6.17
N THR A 425 -4.60 -2.87 6.84
CA THR A 425 -5.21 -2.03 7.88
C THR A 425 -6.19 -1.02 7.29
N LEU A 426 -5.85 -0.43 6.13
CA LEU A 426 -6.68 0.57 5.46
C LEU A 426 -7.99 -0.04 4.95
N ILE A 427 -7.96 -1.27 4.43
CA ILE A 427 -9.18 -2.00 4.05
C ILE A 427 -10.04 -2.24 5.28
N HIS A 428 -9.46 -2.56 6.44
CA HIS A 428 -10.22 -2.72 7.67
C HIS A 428 -10.93 -1.42 8.08
N HIS A 429 -10.25 -0.28 8.00
CA HIS A 429 -10.86 1.03 8.25
C HIS A 429 -12.02 1.31 7.29
N ILE A 430 -11.84 1.04 5.98
CA ILE A 430 -12.90 1.20 4.98
C ILE A 430 -14.09 0.30 5.31
N LYS A 431 -13.87 -0.97 5.62
CA LYS A 431 -14.94 -1.90 6.00
C LYS A 431 -15.71 -1.41 7.22
N SER A 432 -15.00 -1.06 8.28
CA SER A 432 -15.63 -0.53 9.50
C SER A 432 -16.46 0.72 9.21
N TYR A 433 -15.99 1.60 8.32
CA TYR A 433 -16.71 2.81 7.93
C TYR A 433 -17.90 2.53 7.01
N LEU A 434 -17.82 1.56 6.09
CA LEU A 434 -18.95 1.16 5.24
C LEU A 434 -20.05 0.48 6.04
N ILE A 435 -19.71 -0.27 7.10
CA ILE A 435 -20.70 -0.80 8.07
C ILE A 435 -21.48 0.34 8.71
N LEU A 436 -20.86 1.48 9.03
CA LEU A 436 -21.55 2.67 9.55
C LEU A 436 -22.60 3.24 8.60
N ARG A 437 -22.51 2.95 7.29
CA ARG A 437 -23.44 3.46 6.27
C ARG A 437 -24.51 2.48 5.85
N GLY A 438 -24.56 1.28 6.44
CA GLY A 438 -25.58 0.27 6.11
C GLY A 438 -25.46 -0.28 4.68
N GLU A 439 -24.30 -0.20 4.06
CA GLU A 439 -24.03 -0.65 2.67
C GLU A 439 -23.38 -2.04 2.59
N TYR A 440 -23.66 -2.92 3.58
CA TYR A 440 -23.33 -4.36 3.56
C TYR A 440 -24.59 -5.21 3.69
#